data_2a85d1678873c48711f4f5085b4376aa
#
_entry.id   2a85d1678873c48711f4f5085b4376aa
#
_cell.length_a   1.000
_cell.length_b   1.000
_cell.length_c   1.000
_cell.angle_alpha   90.00
_cell.angle_beta   90.00
_cell.angle_gamma   90.00
#
_symmetry.space_group_name_H-M   'P 1'
#
loop_
_entity.id
_entity.type
_entity.pdbx_description
1 polymer ?
#
loop_
_entity_poly.entity_id
_entity_poly.type
_entity_poly.pdbx_seq_one_letter_code
_entity_poly.pdbx_strand_id
1 'polypeptide(L)'
;TWRDGASDIANYEKSVAPMFVTNVFNFATEGKMFRYGSVGMPVNMWGPWHTPDHKVEGTLADVKISIADMMQPWKIVDIFQFFTLFATDKKYRKYKIICRYQQYEGANLIVERVKAGYPKKGLIWHFQGSGKSLLMVFAAQKLRMIPELKNPTVVIIDDRIDLETQITATFNASDIPNLVDIATKDELIKFFQQDTRKIAITTIFRFGDVEEQLNDRDNIVIMVDEAHRTQE
;
A
#
# COMPACT_ATOMS: atom_id res chain seq x y z
N THR A 1 -0.19 18.60 -23.93
CA THR A 1 -0.98 17.75 -23.01
C THR A 1 -0.20 17.46 -21.73
N TRP A 2 -0.85 16.99 -20.68
CA TRP A 2 -0.13 16.54 -19.47
C TRP A 2 0.94 15.48 -19.77
N ARG A 3 0.73 14.67 -20.83
CA ARG A 3 1.70 13.65 -21.25
C ARG A 3 2.99 14.25 -21.77
N ASP A 4 2.91 15.38 -22.47
CA ASP A 4 4.09 16.08 -22.97
C ASP A 4 4.95 16.55 -21.80
N GLY A 5 4.33 17.22 -20.80
CA GLY A 5 5.02 17.64 -19.58
C GLY A 5 5.58 16.47 -18.76
N ALA A 6 4.85 15.35 -18.66
CA ALA A 6 5.34 14.15 -18.00
C ALA A 6 6.52 13.51 -18.75
N SER A 7 6.51 13.54 -20.08
CA SER A 7 7.61 13.05 -20.91
C SER A 7 8.85 13.93 -20.78
N ASP A 8 8.68 15.24 -20.69
CA ASP A 8 9.77 16.17 -20.44
C ASP A 8 10.41 15.91 -19.07
N ILE A 9 9.58 15.71 -18.02
CA ILE A 9 10.07 15.32 -16.69
C ILE A 9 10.85 14.01 -16.76
N ALA A 10 10.34 12.99 -17.44
CA ALA A 10 11.03 11.71 -17.59
C ALA A 10 12.38 11.83 -18.36
N ASN A 11 12.51 12.80 -19.26
CA ASN A 11 13.77 13.13 -19.89
C ASN A 11 14.73 13.85 -18.92
N TYR A 12 14.22 14.77 -18.11
CA TYR A 12 15.03 15.42 -17.07
C TYR A 12 15.50 14.43 -16.01
N GLU A 13 14.68 13.45 -15.60
CA GLU A 13 15.09 12.38 -14.69
C GLU A 13 16.32 11.61 -15.19
N LYS A 14 16.49 11.49 -16.52
CA LYS A 14 17.65 10.83 -17.13
C LYS A 14 18.84 11.77 -17.30
N SER A 15 18.59 13.01 -17.72
CA SER A 15 19.66 13.97 -18.05
C SER A 15 20.23 14.68 -16.84
N VAL A 16 19.42 14.90 -15.79
CA VAL A 16 19.78 15.61 -14.56
C VAL A 16 19.40 14.81 -13.32
N ALA A 17 19.70 13.50 -13.33
CA ALA A 17 19.30 12.54 -12.30
C ALA A 17 19.56 13.02 -10.86
N PRO A 18 20.66 13.71 -10.52
CA PRO A 18 20.89 14.19 -9.15
C PRO A 18 19.80 15.13 -8.61
N MET A 19 19.11 15.85 -9.49
CA MET A 19 18.02 16.74 -9.09
C MET A 19 16.79 16.00 -8.57
N PHE A 20 16.61 14.71 -8.95
CA PHE A 20 15.46 13.90 -8.60
C PHE A 20 15.72 12.93 -7.44
N VAL A 21 16.93 12.90 -6.88
CA VAL A 21 17.27 11.98 -5.79
C VAL A 21 16.37 12.19 -4.57
N THR A 22 16.10 13.43 -4.22
CA THR A 22 15.26 13.80 -3.07
C THR A 22 13.77 13.82 -3.38
N ASN A 23 13.38 13.83 -4.67
CA ASN A 23 11.98 13.84 -5.06
C ASN A 23 11.38 12.45 -4.87
N VAL A 24 10.18 12.39 -4.34
CA VAL A 24 9.42 11.13 -4.21
C VAL A 24 8.58 10.90 -5.45
N PHE A 25 7.89 11.94 -5.91
CA PHE A 25 7.02 11.90 -7.08
C PHE A 25 7.08 13.21 -7.86
N ASN A 26 6.58 13.14 -9.07
CA ASN A 26 6.38 14.28 -9.95
C ASN A 26 4.91 14.33 -10.39
N PHE A 27 4.47 15.47 -10.89
CA PHE A 27 3.13 15.61 -11.45
C PHE A 27 3.13 16.50 -12.70
N ALA A 28 2.12 16.31 -13.52
CA ALA A 28 1.88 17.10 -14.72
C ALA A 28 0.39 17.40 -14.89
N THR A 29 0.08 18.58 -15.43
CA THR A 29 -1.28 19.01 -15.75
C THR A 29 -1.29 19.94 -16.95
N GLU A 30 -2.38 19.91 -17.71
CA GLU A 30 -2.69 20.93 -18.74
C GLU A 30 -3.96 21.74 -18.38
N GLY A 31 -4.38 21.67 -17.11
CA GLY A 31 -5.56 22.37 -16.63
C GLY A 31 -6.90 21.65 -16.81
N LYS A 32 -6.91 20.44 -17.38
CA LYS A 32 -8.10 19.56 -17.48
C LYS A 32 -7.91 18.25 -16.72
N MET A 33 -6.68 17.76 -16.68
CA MET A 33 -6.30 16.54 -15.98
C MET A 33 -5.10 16.81 -15.09
N PHE A 34 -5.07 16.13 -13.95
CA PHE A 34 -3.92 16.09 -13.04
C PHE A 34 -3.41 14.66 -12.98
N ARG A 35 -2.12 14.47 -13.22
CA ARG A 35 -1.47 13.14 -13.17
C ARG A 35 -0.19 13.23 -12.37
N TYR A 36 0.06 12.21 -11.59
CA TYR A 36 1.29 12.07 -10.80
C TYR A 36 1.83 10.64 -10.88
N GLY A 37 3.12 10.52 -10.66
CA GLY A 37 3.83 9.25 -10.61
C GLY A 37 5.11 9.37 -9.82
N SER A 38 5.59 8.27 -9.25
CA SER A 38 6.88 8.26 -8.56
C SER A 38 8.02 8.53 -9.55
N VAL A 39 9.12 9.06 -9.04
CA VAL A 39 10.34 9.26 -9.84
C VAL A 39 10.77 7.93 -10.47
N GLY A 40 11.00 7.94 -11.78
CA GLY A 40 11.33 6.74 -12.57
C GLY A 40 10.14 5.91 -13.05
N MET A 41 8.90 6.27 -12.68
CA MET A 41 7.70 5.57 -13.14
C MET A 41 7.42 5.88 -14.61
N PRO A 42 7.15 4.86 -15.45
CA PRO A 42 6.73 5.09 -16.84
C PRO A 42 5.50 5.99 -16.92
N VAL A 43 5.52 6.96 -17.86
CA VAL A 43 4.46 7.98 -18.00
C VAL A 43 3.06 7.39 -18.20
N ASN A 44 2.95 6.25 -18.87
CA ASN A 44 1.67 5.55 -19.06
C ASN A 44 1.09 4.94 -17.76
N MET A 45 1.87 4.88 -16.70
CA MET A 45 1.43 4.41 -15.37
C MET A 45 1.06 5.55 -14.42
N TRP A 46 1.27 6.82 -14.81
CA TRP A 46 0.87 7.96 -14.01
C TRP A 46 -0.66 7.99 -13.86
N GLY A 47 -1.11 8.21 -12.65
CA GLY A 47 -2.54 8.18 -12.29
C GLY A 47 -3.09 9.53 -11.82
N PRO A 48 -4.42 9.65 -11.76
CA PRO A 48 -5.09 10.80 -11.17
C PRO A 48 -5.00 10.76 -9.64
N TRP A 49 -5.15 11.93 -9.03
CA TRP A 49 -5.56 12.06 -7.65
C TRP A 49 -7.01 12.54 -7.59
N HIS A 50 -7.84 11.83 -6.86
CA HIS A 50 -9.23 12.20 -6.60
C HIS A 50 -9.50 12.30 -5.10
N THR A 51 -10.56 12.98 -4.74
CA THR A 51 -11.08 12.98 -3.39
C THR A 51 -12.26 12.00 -3.26
N PRO A 52 -12.67 11.60 -2.06
CA PRO A 52 -13.86 10.78 -1.87
C PRO A 52 -15.09 11.37 -2.54
N ASP A 53 -15.25 12.68 -2.47
CA ASP A 53 -16.45 13.42 -2.93
C ASP A 53 -16.33 13.94 -4.36
N HIS A 54 -15.13 13.93 -4.98
CA HIS A 54 -14.91 14.49 -6.32
C HIS A 54 -14.01 13.59 -7.15
N LYS A 55 -14.61 12.84 -8.07
CA LYS A 55 -13.92 11.87 -8.96
C LYS A 55 -14.03 12.24 -10.44
N VAL A 56 -14.37 13.51 -10.73
CA VAL A 56 -14.55 14.04 -12.07
C VAL A 56 -13.29 14.79 -12.51
N GLU A 57 -13.00 14.74 -13.79
CA GLU A 57 -11.92 15.47 -14.44
C GLU A 57 -12.43 16.14 -15.71
N GLY A 58 -11.80 17.18 -16.15
CA GLY A 58 -12.07 17.84 -17.43
C GLY A 58 -12.03 19.36 -17.38
N THR A 59 -12.02 19.95 -16.20
CA THR A 59 -11.95 21.40 -16.01
C THR A 59 -10.80 21.83 -15.10
N LEU A 60 -10.43 23.09 -15.18
CA LEU A 60 -9.44 23.68 -14.28
C LEU A 60 -9.89 23.63 -12.81
N ALA A 61 -11.19 23.67 -12.56
CA ALA A 61 -11.73 23.54 -11.21
C ALA A 61 -11.46 22.15 -10.63
N ASP A 62 -11.66 21.09 -11.42
CA ASP A 62 -11.38 19.70 -11.01
C ASP A 62 -9.90 19.51 -10.68
N VAL A 63 -9.01 20.06 -11.52
CA VAL A 63 -7.55 20.03 -11.29
C VAL A 63 -7.19 20.72 -9.98
N LYS A 64 -7.77 21.90 -9.73
CA LYS A 64 -7.51 22.65 -8.48
C LYS A 64 -7.95 21.87 -7.25
N ILE A 65 -9.09 21.18 -7.30
CA ILE A 65 -9.58 20.31 -6.20
C ILE A 65 -8.58 19.18 -5.95
N SER A 66 -8.15 18.48 -6.99
CA SER A 66 -7.20 17.37 -6.89
C SER A 66 -5.85 17.81 -6.29
N ILE A 67 -5.30 18.92 -6.78
CA ILE A 67 -4.03 19.47 -6.27
C ILE A 67 -4.20 19.96 -4.83
N ALA A 68 -5.24 20.71 -4.54
CA ALA A 68 -5.46 21.27 -3.21
C ALA A 68 -5.65 20.17 -2.15
N ASP A 69 -6.29 19.06 -2.53
CA ASP A 69 -6.45 17.92 -1.64
C ASP A 69 -5.14 17.15 -1.44
N MET A 70 -4.45 16.80 -2.51
CA MET A 70 -3.20 16.01 -2.41
C MET A 70 -2.09 16.79 -1.71
N MET A 71 -1.99 18.10 -1.96
CA MET A 71 -0.91 18.95 -1.47
C MET A 71 -1.17 19.55 -0.08
N GLN A 72 -2.19 19.11 0.64
CA GLN A 72 -2.35 19.49 2.04
C GLN A 72 -1.11 19.06 2.83
N PRO A 73 -0.49 19.95 3.64
CA PRO A 73 0.79 19.66 4.30
C PRO A 73 0.79 18.36 5.11
N TRP A 74 -0.26 18.12 5.87
CA TRP A 74 -0.40 16.91 6.67
C TRP A 74 -0.53 15.65 5.79
N LYS A 75 -1.23 15.76 4.63
CA LYS A 75 -1.44 14.63 3.71
C LYS A 75 -0.14 14.28 2.97
N ILE A 76 0.63 15.29 2.56
CA ILE A 76 1.95 15.06 1.95
C ILE A 76 2.90 14.37 2.93
N VAL A 77 2.92 14.80 4.19
CA VAL A 77 3.72 14.14 5.23
C VAL A 77 3.26 12.69 5.43
N ASP A 78 1.97 12.46 5.49
CA ASP A 78 1.38 11.12 5.61
C ASP A 78 1.75 10.23 4.41
N ILE A 79 1.68 10.78 3.17
CA ILE A 79 2.09 10.07 1.95
C ILE A 79 3.57 9.70 2.00
N PHE A 80 4.43 10.61 2.40
CA PHE A 80 5.87 10.34 2.49
C PHE A 80 6.21 9.31 3.56
N GLN A 81 5.51 9.33 4.67
CA GLN A 81 5.80 8.47 5.81
C GLN A 81 5.27 7.04 5.64
N PHE A 82 4.07 6.88 5.07
CA PHE A 82 3.37 5.60 5.08
C PHE A 82 2.99 5.08 3.69
N PHE A 83 2.95 5.94 2.69
CA PHE A 83 2.42 5.62 1.37
C PHE A 83 3.46 5.71 0.24
N THR A 84 4.71 5.65 0.63
CA THR A 84 5.88 5.61 -0.26
C THR A 84 6.74 4.43 0.12
N LEU A 85 7.17 3.67 -0.89
CA LEU A 85 8.05 2.53 -0.73
C LEU A 85 9.25 2.67 -1.66
N PHE A 86 10.35 2.05 -1.26
CA PHE A 86 11.49 1.79 -2.13
C PHE A 86 11.47 0.31 -2.51
N ALA A 87 11.52 0.02 -3.79
CA ALA A 87 11.54 -1.34 -4.29
C ALA A 87 12.74 -1.57 -5.18
N THR A 88 13.13 -2.83 -5.33
CA THR A 88 14.26 -3.25 -6.17
C THR A 88 13.73 -4.17 -7.26
N ASP A 89 14.01 -3.86 -8.52
CA ASP A 89 13.63 -4.71 -9.65
C ASP A 89 14.56 -5.93 -9.79
N LYS A 90 14.21 -6.84 -10.71
CA LYS A 90 15.02 -8.05 -11.02
C LYS A 90 16.43 -7.74 -11.53
N LYS A 91 16.71 -6.48 -11.89
CA LYS A 91 18.03 -5.99 -12.33
C LYS A 91 18.75 -5.22 -11.23
N TYR A 92 18.31 -5.36 -9.98
CA TYR A 92 18.85 -4.67 -8.79
C TYR A 92 18.77 -3.14 -8.86
N ARG A 93 17.86 -2.58 -9.66
CA ARG A 93 17.66 -1.13 -9.71
C ARG A 93 16.59 -0.75 -8.71
N LYS A 94 16.92 0.21 -7.85
CA LYS A 94 15.97 0.80 -6.90
C LYS A 94 15.03 1.76 -7.62
N TYR A 95 13.76 1.69 -7.29
CA TYR A 95 12.75 2.61 -7.75
C TYR A 95 11.79 2.98 -6.62
N LYS A 96 11.14 4.12 -6.77
CA LYS A 96 10.17 4.60 -5.79
C LYS A 96 8.77 4.19 -6.21
N ILE A 97 7.94 3.86 -5.22
CA ILE A 97 6.52 3.58 -5.39
C ILE A 97 5.77 4.60 -4.55
N ILE A 98 4.79 5.28 -5.14
CA ILE A 98 3.83 6.12 -4.42
C ILE A 98 2.43 5.49 -4.54
N CYS A 99 1.61 5.64 -3.51
CA CYS A 99 0.24 5.15 -3.53
C CYS A 99 -0.59 5.81 -4.64
N ARG A 100 -1.60 5.09 -5.12
CA ARG A 100 -2.74 5.67 -5.83
C ARG A 100 -3.76 6.21 -4.82
N TYR A 101 -4.62 7.16 -5.23
CA TYR A 101 -5.61 7.74 -4.34
C TYR A 101 -6.53 6.70 -3.68
N GLN A 102 -6.93 5.65 -4.43
CA GLN A 102 -7.74 4.56 -3.87
C GLN A 102 -7.01 3.77 -2.78
N GLN A 103 -5.70 3.59 -2.95
CA GLN A 103 -4.88 2.90 -1.94
C GLN A 103 -4.73 3.77 -0.70
N TYR A 104 -4.55 5.08 -0.88
CA TYR A 104 -4.50 6.04 0.22
C TYR A 104 -5.82 6.05 1.01
N GLU A 105 -6.94 6.19 0.31
CA GLU A 105 -8.28 6.19 0.90
C GLU A 105 -8.56 4.87 1.63
N GLY A 106 -8.39 3.72 0.96
CA GLY A 106 -8.68 2.41 1.51
C GLY A 106 -7.81 2.06 2.72
N ALA A 107 -6.51 2.35 2.68
CA ALA A 107 -5.63 2.07 3.81
C ALA A 107 -5.97 2.95 5.03
N ASN A 108 -6.32 4.22 4.81
CA ASN A 108 -6.76 5.08 5.91
C ASN A 108 -8.10 4.63 6.52
N LEU A 109 -9.04 4.15 5.71
CA LEU A 109 -10.29 3.57 6.21
C LEU A 109 -10.04 2.30 7.04
N ILE A 110 -9.06 1.45 6.68
CA ILE A 110 -8.63 0.32 7.52
C ILE A 110 -8.12 0.84 8.87
N VAL A 111 -7.22 1.81 8.81
CA VAL A 111 -6.60 2.37 10.02
C VAL A 111 -7.65 2.96 10.95
N GLU A 112 -8.58 3.75 10.43
CA GLU A 112 -9.68 4.33 11.20
C GLU A 112 -10.58 3.26 11.82
N ARG A 113 -10.91 2.21 11.06
CA ARG A 113 -11.71 1.08 11.54
C ARG A 113 -11.02 0.36 12.70
N VAL A 114 -9.73 0.07 12.56
CA VAL A 114 -8.97 -0.63 13.60
C VAL A 114 -8.81 0.27 14.84
N LYS A 115 -8.56 1.57 14.67
CA LYS A 115 -8.50 2.52 15.79
C LYS A 115 -9.83 2.64 16.55
N ALA A 116 -10.94 2.64 15.84
CA ALA A 116 -12.28 2.69 16.45
C ALA A 116 -12.58 1.44 17.29
N GLY A 117 -11.91 0.30 17.04
CA GLY A 117 -12.06 -0.94 17.81
C GLY A 117 -13.38 -1.68 17.59
N TYR A 118 -14.38 -1.04 17.01
CA TYR A 118 -15.68 -1.62 16.70
C TYR A 118 -16.28 -0.96 15.46
N PRO A 119 -16.94 -1.74 14.56
CA PRO A 119 -16.96 -3.22 14.55
C PRO A 119 -15.57 -3.79 14.22
N LYS A 120 -15.26 -4.97 14.79
CA LYS A 120 -13.94 -5.63 14.62
C LYS A 120 -13.68 -6.18 13.23
N LYS A 121 -14.69 -6.18 12.34
CA LYS A 121 -14.60 -6.69 10.97
C LYS A 121 -14.89 -5.56 9.99
N GLY A 122 -14.29 -5.62 8.81
CA GLY A 122 -14.55 -4.71 7.71
C GLY A 122 -14.32 -5.40 6.37
N LEU A 123 -14.95 -4.89 5.33
CA LEU A 123 -14.78 -5.34 3.96
C LEU A 123 -14.33 -4.15 3.11
N ILE A 124 -13.32 -4.38 2.27
CA ILE A 124 -12.88 -3.43 1.27
C ILE A 124 -13.15 -4.01 -0.11
N TRP A 125 -13.96 -3.32 -0.86
CA TRP A 125 -14.26 -3.69 -2.22
C TRP A 125 -13.39 -2.89 -3.18
N HIS A 126 -12.46 -3.57 -3.85
CA HIS A 126 -11.61 -3.00 -4.89
C HIS A 126 -11.66 -3.88 -6.13
N PHE A 127 -11.67 -3.26 -7.32
CA PHE A 127 -11.62 -4.00 -8.57
C PHE A 127 -10.26 -4.70 -8.78
N GLN A 128 -10.23 -5.72 -9.60
CA GLN A 128 -9.00 -6.44 -9.92
C GLN A 128 -7.98 -5.50 -10.60
N GLY A 129 -6.71 -5.60 -10.20
CA GLY A 129 -5.64 -4.73 -10.72
C GLY A 129 -5.57 -3.34 -10.09
N SER A 130 -6.40 -3.02 -9.10
CA SER A 130 -6.36 -1.74 -8.36
C SER A 130 -5.15 -1.59 -7.43
N GLY A 131 -4.36 -2.66 -7.23
CA GLY A 131 -3.21 -2.68 -6.33
C GLY A 131 -3.57 -2.95 -4.87
N LYS A 132 -4.50 -3.88 -4.62
CA LYS A 132 -4.92 -4.32 -3.27
C LYS A 132 -3.73 -4.71 -2.39
N SER A 133 -2.76 -5.45 -2.94
CA SER A 133 -1.57 -5.87 -2.20
C SER A 133 -0.79 -4.68 -1.63
N LEU A 134 -0.55 -3.64 -2.43
CA LEU A 134 0.11 -2.42 -1.96
C LEU A 134 -0.75 -1.67 -0.93
N LEU A 135 -2.08 -1.68 -1.09
CA LEU A 135 -2.98 -1.10 -0.09
C LEU A 135 -2.81 -1.78 1.27
N MET A 136 -2.75 -3.11 1.30
CA MET A 136 -2.52 -3.86 2.54
C MET A 136 -1.15 -3.56 3.17
N VAL A 137 -0.10 -3.41 2.33
CA VAL A 137 1.23 -2.96 2.78
C VAL A 137 1.16 -1.61 3.48
N PHE A 138 0.59 -0.62 2.82
CA PHE A 138 0.48 0.74 3.36
C PHE A 138 -0.31 0.76 4.67
N ALA A 139 -1.44 0.05 4.71
CA ALA A 139 -2.23 -0.09 5.93
C ALA A 139 -1.43 -0.75 7.06
N ALA A 140 -0.72 -1.85 6.76
CA ALA A 140 0.08 -2.57 7.75
C ALA A 140 1.20 -1.70 8.33
N GLN A 141 1.92 -0.95 7.49
CA GLN A 141 2.95 -0.03 7.95
C GLN A 141 2.37 1.05 8.86
N LYS A 142 1.27 1.67 8.44
CA LYS A 142 0.64 2.75 9.20
C LYS A 142 0.08 2.26 10.53
N LEU A 143 -0.61 1.11 10.57
CA LEU A 143 -1.15 0.51 11.79
C LEU A 143 -0.07 0.28 12.84
N ARG A 144 1.12 -0.17 12.44
CA ARG A 144 2.21 -0.45 13.38
C ARG A 144 2.82 0.80 14.02
N MET A 145 2.63 1.95 13.41
CA MET A 145 3.14 3.23 13.93
C MET A 145 2.13 3.98 14.80
N ILE A 146 0.91 3.44 14.98
CA ILE A 146 -0.13 4.04 15.81
C ILE A 146 0.11 3.66 17.28
N PRO A 147 0.41 4.64 18.17
CA PRO A 147 0.77 4.35 19.56
C PRO A 147 -0.33 3.61 20.33
N GLU A 148 -1.59 3.94 20.06
CA GLU A 148 -2.76 3.35 20.73
C GLU A 148 -2.87 1.85 20.48
N LEU A 149 -2.38 1.37 19.33
CA LEU A 149 -2.37 -0.06 18.98
C LEU A 149 -1.17 -0.83 19.56
N LYS A 150 -0.26 -0.14 20.26
CA LYS A 150 0.90 -0.74 20.95
C LYS A 150 1.73 -1.64 20.05
N ASN A 151 2.07 -1.17 18.84
CA ASN A 151 2.79 -1.91 17.82
C ASN A 151 2.16 -3.28 17.53
N PRO A 152 1.02 -3.33 16.82
CA PRO A 152 0.28 -4.55 16.57
C PRO A 152 1.05 -5.53 15.68
N THR A 153 0.70 -6.81 15.79
CA THR A 153 1.03 -7.81 14.77
C THR A 153 0.04 -7.65 13.62
N VAL A 154 0.52 -7.56 12.39
CA VAL A 154 -0.34 -7.54 11.21
C VAL A 154 -0.08 -8.79 10.39
N VAL A 155 -1.11 -9.56 10.09
CA VAL A 155 -1.03 -10.79 9.30
C VAL A 155 -1.78 -10.58 8.00
N ILE A 156 -1.10 -10.73 6.88
CA ILE A 156 -1.67 -10.68 5.55
C ILE A 156 -1.81 -12.11 5.06
N ILE A 157 -3.04 -12.50 4.78
CA ILE A 157 -3.38 -13.86 4.32
C ILE A 157 -3.79 -13.77 2.86
N ASP A 158 -3.09 -14.53 2.02
CA ASP A 158 -3.42 -14.70 0.61
C ASP A 158 -4.10 -16.06 0.38
N ASP A 159 -4.99 -16.12 -0.59
CA ASP A 159 -5.70 -17.34 -1.01
C ASP A 159 -4.84 -18.25 -1.92
N ARG A 160 -3.85 -17.69 -2.61
CA ARG A 160 -3.11 -18.41 -3.66
C ARG A 160 -1.61 -18.45 -3.42
N ILE A 161 -1.05 -19.65 -3.53
CA ILE A 161 0.42 -19.88 -3.56
C ILE A 161 1.07 -19.10 -4.71
N ASP A 162 0.41 -18.97 -5.87
CA ASP A 162 0.92 -18.23 -7.03
C ASP A 162 0.88 -16.71 -6.85
N LEU A 163 -0.09 -16.19 -6.09
CA LEU A 163 -0.18 -14.77 -5.73
C LEU A 163 0.75 -14.43 -4.55
N GLU A 164 1.02 -15.38 -3.66
CA GLU A 164 2.07 -15.29 -2.65
C GLU A 164 3.39 -14.85 -3.29
N THR A 165 3.73 -15.37 -4.47
CA THR A 165 4.92 -14.94 -5.21
C THR A 165 4.86 -13.49 -5.69
N GLN A 166 3.69 -12.96 -6.04
CA GLN A 166 3.55 -11.55 -6.48
C GLN A 166 3.48 -10.58 -5.30
N ILE A 167 2.70 -10.92 -4.28
CA ILE A 167 2.63 -10.14 -3.04
C ILE A 167 3.99 -10.19 -2.35
N THR A 168 4.53 -11.37 -2.12
CA THR A 168 5.86 -11.58 -1.52
C THR A 168 6.95 -10.95 -2.38
N ALA A 169 6.89 -11.02 -3.71
CA ALA A 169 7.84 -10.33 -4.58
C ALA A 169 7.75 -8.80 -4.46
N THR A 170 6.54 -8.25 -4.35
CA THR A 170 6.33 -6.81 -4.11
C THR A 170 6.84 -6.42 -2.74
N PHE A 171 6.57 -7.23 -1.72
CA PHE A 171 7.01 -6.99 -0.35
C PHE A 171 8.52 -7.18 -0.20
N ASN A 172 9.11 -8.26 -0.75
CA ASN A 172 10.55 -8.50 -0.70
C ASN A 172 11.33 -7.52 -1.57
N ALA A 173 10.72 -7.04 -2.68
CA ALA A 173 11.30 -5.97 -3.48
C ALA A 173 11.25 -4.62 -2.76
N SER A 174 10.35 -4.46 -1.79
CA SER A 174 10.20 -3.26 -1.00
C SER A 174 10.99 -3.39 0.31
N ASP A 175 11.79 -2.39 0.65
CA ASP A 175 12.55 -2.36 1.91
C ASP A 175 11.59 -2.15 3.11
N ILE A 176 10.69 -3.12 3.37
CA ILE A 176 9.71 -3.05 4.46
C ILE A 176 10.34 -3.65 5.72
N PRO A 177 10.55 -2.86 6.77
CA PRO A 177 11.13 -3.36 8.00
C PRO A 177 10.18 -4.32 8.73
N ASN A 178 10.76 -5.37 9.32
CA ASN A 178 10.02 -6.35 10.14
C ASN A 178 8.97 -7.16 9.38
N LEU A 179 9.19 -7.43 8.11
CA LEU A 179 8.41 -8.36 7.33
C LEU A 179 8.90 -9.79 7.56
N VAL A 180 7.97 -10.73 7.69
CA VAL A 180 8.24 -12.18 7.82
C VAL A 180 7.33 -12.92 6.86
N ASP A 181 7.92 -13.76 6.02
CA ASP A 181 7.21 -14.74 5.23
C ASP A 181 7.08 -16.05 6.04
N ILE A 182 5.85 -16.54 6.20
CA ILE A 182 5.55 -17.77 6.95
C ILE A 182 5.21 -18.86 5.96
N ALA A 183 6.19 -19.70 5.66
CA ALA A 183 6.09 -20.72 4.63
C ALA A 183 5.51 -22.06 5.12
N THR A 184 5.52 -22.32 6.44
CA THR A 184 5.08 -23.59 7.01
C THR A 184 4.09 -23.41 8.18
N LYS A 185 3.30 -24.45 8.49
CA LYS A 185 2.39 -24.50 9.64
C LYS A 185 3.17 -24.34 10.96
N ASP A 186 4.29 -24.99 11.09
CA ASP A 186 5.10 -24.94 12.33
C ASP A 186 5.66 -23.53 12.57
N GLU A 187 6.06 -22.83 11.51
CA GLU A 187 6.45 -21.42 11.59
C GLU A 187 5.27 -20.54 12.00
N LEU A 188 4.06 -20.79 11.48
CA LEU A 188 2.84 -20.08 11.84
C LEU A 188 2.53 -20.23 13.34
N ILE A 189 2.56 -21.46 13.84
CA ILE A 189 2.32 -21.76 15.26
C ILE A 189 3.35 -21.04 16.13
N LYS A 190 4.63 -21.18 15.81
CA LYS A 190 5.72 -20.50 16.55
C LYS A 190 5.58 -18.98 16.51
N PHE A 191 5.19 -18.42 15.36
CA PHE A 191 4.97 -16.99 15.19
C PHE A 191 3.87 -16.45 16.11
N PHE A 192 2.75 -17.17 16.23
CA PHE A 192 1.64 -16.76 17.09
C PHE A 192 1.88 -17.07 18.59
N GLN A 193 2.62 -18.12 18.92
CA GLN A 193 2.96 -18.44 20.32
C GLN A 193 3.93 -17.43 20.94
N GLN A 194 4.64 -16.66 20.14
CA GLN A 194 5.54 -15.61 20.60
C GLN A 194 4.86 -14.24 20.54
N ASP A 195 5.28 -13.30 21.38
CA ASP A 195 4.87 -11.89 21.26
C ASP A 195 5.59 -11.20 20.09
N THR A 196 5.35 -11.72 18.89
CA THR A 196 5.99 -11.24 17.67
C THR A 196 5.22 -10.06 17.10
N ARG A 197 5.85 -8.90 17.07
CA ARG A 197 5.25 -7.64 16.60
C ARG A 197 5.81 -7.29 15.23
N LYS A 198 5.35 -8.02 14.21
CA LYS A 198 5.84 -7.93 12.83
C LYS A 198 4.67 -7.91 11.84
N ILE A 199 4.98 -7.65 10.59
CA ILE A 199 4.08 -7.90 9.47
C ILE A 199 4.39 -9.30 8.96
N ALA A 200 3.41 -10.20 9.00
CA ALA A 200 3.54 -11.56 8.49
C ALA A 200 2.73 -11.71 7.20
N ILE A 201 3.29 -12.44 6.24
CA ILE A 201 2.58 -12.90 5.05
C ILE A 201 2.48 -14.41 5.12
N THR A 202 1.31 -14.94 4.81
CA THR A 202 1.05 -16.39 4.80
C THR A 202 -0.13 -16.71 3.89
N THR A 203 -0.40 -18.00 3.66
CA THR A 203 -1.58 -18.45 2.94
C THR A 203 -2.61 -19.05 3.89
N ILE A 204 -3.89 -19.05 3.47
CA ILE A 204 -4.99 -19.63 4.24
C ILE A 204 -4.74 -21.11 4.57
N PHE A 205 -4.08 -21.85 3.66
CA PHE A 205 -3.77 -23.26 3.82
C PHE A 205 -2.87 -23.58 5.02
N ARG A 206 -2.11 -22.58 5.53
CA ARG A 206 -1.24 -22.76 6.71
C ARG A 206 -2.02 -22.84 8.02
N PHE A 207 -3.28 -22.36 8.00
CA PHE A 207 -4.20 -22.45 9.13
C PHE A 207 -4.97 -23.78 9.20
N GLY A 208 -4.89 -24.62 8.14
CA GLY A 208 -5.55 -25.93 8.13
C GLY A 208 -5.13 -26.79 9.33
N ASP A 209 -6.09 -27.47 9.95
CA ASP A 209 -5.90 -28.35 11.12
C ASP A 209 -5.33 -27.68 12.39
N VAL A 210 -5.40 -26.35 12.48
CA VAL A 210 -5.08 -25.63 13.72
C VAL A 210 -6.38 -25.48 14.51
N GLU A 211 -6.60 -26.36 15.47
CA GLU A 211 -7.82 -26.40 16.31
C GLU A 211 -7.68 -25.56 17.57
N GLU A 212 -6.45 -25.24 17.99
CA GLU A 212 -6.18 -24.55 19.23
C GLU A 212 -6.05 -23.03 19.04
N GLN A 213 -6.46 -22.27 20.05
CA GLN A 213 -6.19 -20.84 20.11
C GLN A 213 -4.69 -20.59 20.30
N LEU A 214 -4.03 -20.04 19.31
CA LEU A 214 -2.57 -19.82 19.31
C LEU A 214 -2.15 -18.59 20.10
N ASN A 215 -3.03 -17.59 20.23
CA ASN A 215 -2.74 -16.33 20.90
C ASN A 215 -4.03 -15.67 21.40
N ASP A 216 -3.97 -14.93 22.51
CA ASP A 216 -5.10 -14.24 23.14
C ASP A 216 -5.00 -12.70 23.06
N ARG A 217 -3.95 -12.18 22.42
CA ARG A 217 -3.77 -10.73 22.28
C ARG A 217 -4.87 -10.10 21.44
N ASP A 218 -5.32 -8.93 21.83
CA ASP A 218 -6.33 -8.13 21.16
C ASP A 218 -5.78 -7.18 20.07
N ASN A 219 -4.45 -7.08 19.96
CA ASN A 219 -3.76 -6.23 18.98
C ASN A 219 -3.14 -7.01 17.83
N ILE A 220 -3.81 -8.06 17.38
CA ILE A 220 -3.50 -8.76 16.13
C ILE A 220 -4.50 -8.35 15.06
N VAL A 221 -4.01 -7.82 13.94
CA VAL A 221 -4.83 -7.41 12.79
C VAL A 221 -4.63 -8.40 11.67
N ILE A 222 -5.71 -8.99 11.17
CA ILE A 222 -5.70 -9.94 10.07
C ILE A 222 -6.32 -9.27 8.85
N MET A 223 -5.62 -9.28 7.73
CA MET A 223 -6.08 -8.82 6.42
C MET A 223 -6.09 -10.01 5.47
N VAL A 224 -7.25 -10.33 4.89
CA VAL A 224 -7.42 -11.46 3.97
C VAL A 224 -7.65 -10.92 2.56
N ASP A 225 -6.81 -11.31 1.61
CA ASP A 225 -7.07 -11.06 0.18
C ASP A 225 -8.01 -12.13 -0.38
N GLU A 226 -8.77 -11.77 -1.41
CA GLU A 226 -9.76 -12.65 -2.08
C GLU A 226 -10.72 -13.37 -1.11
N ALA A 227 -11.13 -12.71 -0.04
CA ALA A 227 -11.94 -13.28 1.05
C ALA A 227 -13.26 -13.96 0.59
N HIS A 228 -13.71 -13.70 -0.65
CA HIS A 228 -14.89 -14.33 -1.21
C HIS A 228 -14.68 -15.80 -1.62
N ARG A 229 -13.43 -16.26 -1.72
CA ARG A 229 -13.08 -17.63 -2.15
C ARG A 229 -12.92 -18.61 -0.99
N THR A 230 -12.77 -18.10 0.22
CA THR A 230 -12.51 -18.91 1.43
C THR A 230 -13.76 -19.26 2.21
N GLN A 231 -14.95 -19.09 1.62
CA GLN A 231 -16.24 -19.34 2.28
C GLN A 231 -16.93 -20.65 1.86
N GLU A 232 -16.22 -21.56 1.17
CA GLU A 232 -16.71 -22.92 0.89
C GLU A 232 -16.06 -23.94 1.83
#